data_10c859f9d9b9497170f359f4af34bfe8
#
_entry.id   10c859f9d9b9497170f359f4af34bfe8
#
_cell.length_a   1.000
_cell.length_b   1.000
_cell.length_c   1.000
_cell.angle_alpha   90.00
_cell.angle_beta   90.00
_cell.angle_gamma   90.00
#
_symmetry.space_group_name_H-M   'P 1'
#
loop_
_entity.id
_entity.type
_entity.pdbx_description
1 polymer ?
#
loop_
_entity_poly.entity_id
_entity_poly.type
_entity_poly.pdbx_seq_one_letter_code
_entity_poly.pdbx_strand_id
1 'polypeptide(L)'
;MNPQTADLIRASLRGALEVEVGPTGLTPRRLPLSALAQSDSDWMRIAAEQASGVRCEFQTAATWIEMTVETTGLYLPWVPDHVRWSVFSATVDGEPVEDAAVTGGSELHLAEPGGPRFVTGKPAVARFELGGAGGQERRVVVWLPQTDTVEIRDVRADAPLAAADHLDRLRWWHHGSSISHCIEAETPRGVWPVAAADQLDLDVTNLGFAANAHLDPFTARAMRDSDADLFSLKIGINIVGGDTMKRRTFVPAVHGFLDTIREGAPTAPILVISPILCPMHEDTPGPTVTDPDTGERRGTPSTTPDFFEPPLTLRSVREILQEIVRARAVEDPALFYVDGLDLLGADDVAELPDGLHPSPAGYLLMAERFAASPVVAQWISRASSGQTNPVHGARKVSAHI
;
A
#
# COMPACT_ATOMS: atom_id res chain seq x y z
N MET A 1 6.73 -3.21 -27.14
CA MET A 1 6.70 -1.76 -26.79
C MET A 1 7.85 -1.03 -27.49
N ASN A 2 7.62 0.21 -27.91
CA ASN A 2 8.67 1.10 -28.46
C ASN A 2 9.61 1.57 -27.32
N PRO A 3 10.95 1.63 -27.53
CA PRO A 3 11.90 2.07 -26.50
C PRO A 3 11.62 3.45 -25.91
N GLN A 4 11.23 4.42 -26.72
CA GLN A 4 10.89 5.77 -26.23
C GLN A 4 9.68 5.77 -25.29
N THR A 5 8.65 4.97 -25.61
CA THR A 5 7.48 4.79 -24.75
C THR A 5 7.87 4.07 -23.45
N ALA A 6 8.77 3.08 -23.52
CA ALA A 6 9.26 2.40 -22.32
C ALA A 6 10.01 3.35 -21.37
N ASP A 7 10.87 4.21 -21.93
CA ASP A 7 11.60 5.19 -21.13
C ASP A 7 10.67 6.25 -20.53
N LEU A 8 9.67 6.71 -21.29
CA LEU A 8 8.64 7.63 -20.79
C LEU A 8 7.87 7.01 -19.61
N ILE A 9 7.37 5.78 -19.75
CA ILE A 9 6.64 5.10 -18.70
C ILE A 9 7.50 4.94 -17.45
N ARG A 10 8.76 4.47 -17.58
CA ARG A 10 9.67 4.34 -16.43
C ARG A 10 9.89 5.68 -15.72
N ALA A 11 10.13 6.74 -16.48
CA ALA A 11 10.36 8.07 -15.91
C ALA A 11 9.10 8.65 -15.23
N SER A 12 7.90 8.26 -15.69
CA SER A 12 6.62 8.73 -15.13
C SER A 12 6.13 7.93 -13.93
N LEU A 13 6.60 6.69 -13.73
CA LEU A 13 6.15 5.81 -12.65
C LEU A 13 6.53 6.35 -11.26
N ARG A 14 5.56 6.30 -10.34
CA ARG A 14 5.71 6.61 -8.92
C ARG A 14 5.07 5.51 -8.07
N GLY A 15 5.57 5.31 -6.85
CA GLY A 15 5.06 4.30 -5.93
C GLY A 15 5.49 2.86 -6.23
N ALA A 16 6.29 2.64 -7.28
CA ALA A 16 6.93 1.36 -7.61
C ALA A 16 8.42 1.41 -7.25
N LEU A 17 8.94 0.33 -6.65
CA LEU A 17 10.35 0.20 -6.27
C LEU A 17 11.19 -0.46 -7.36
N GLU A 18 10.56 -1.24 -8.21
CA GLU A 18 11.20 -1.88 -9.36
C GLU A 18 10.22 -1.93 -10.55
N VAL A 19 10.75 -1.92 -11.76
CA VAL A 19 9.97 -2.07 -12.99
C VAL A 19 10.51 -3.25 -13.76
N GLU A 20 9.74 -4.33 -13.80
CA GLU A 20 10.08 -5.51 -14.59
C GLU A 20 9.80 -5.25 -16.08
N VAL A 21 10.77 -5.65 -16.92
CA VAL A 21 10.68 -5.54 -18.37
C VAL A 21 10.24 -6.88 -18.93
N GLY A 22 9.00 -6.97 -19.32
CA GLY A 22 8.45 -8.13 -20.04
C GLY A 22 8.64 -8.01 -21.56
N PRO A 23 8.33 -9.08 -22.30
CA PRO A 23 8.40 -9.06 -23.78
C PRO A 23 7.39 -8.11 -24.41
N THR A 24 6.31 -7.78 -23.74
CA THR A 24 5.18 -7.02 -24.24
C THR A 24 5.00 -5.67 -23.55
N GLY A 25 5.47 -5.52 -22.30
CA GLY A 25 5.24 -4.31 -21.52
C GLY A 25 6.16 -4.17 -20.31
N LEU A 26 5.80 -3.24 -19.46
CA LEU A 26 6.46 -2.91 -18.20
C LEU A 26 5.51 -3.18 -17.04
N THR A 27 5.97 -3.93 -16.03
CA THR A 27 5.20 -4.24 -14.83
C THR A 27 5.84 -3.57 -13.62
N PRO A 28 5.20 -2.56 -13.02
CA PRO A 28 5.67 -1.96 -11.79
C PRO A 28 5.50 -2.93 -10.61
N ARG A 29 6.48 -2.97 -9.70
CA ARG A 29 6.49 -3.80 -8.50
C ARG A 29 6.70 -2.95 -7.27
N ARG A 30 5.92 -3.22 -6.21
CA ARG A 30 6.02 -2.49 -4.94
C ARG A 30 7.12 -3.02 -4.02
N LEU A 31 7.73 -4.15 -4.35
CA LEU A 31 8.98 -4.64 -3.77
C LEU A 31 9.91 -5.15 -4.86
N PRO A 32 11.23 -5.00 -4.69
CA PRO A 32 12.19 -5.59 -5.61
C PRO A 32 12.13 -7.12 -5.62
N LEU A 33 12.38 -7.74 -6.77
CA LEU A 33 12.45 -9.20 -6.91
C LEU A 33 13.45 -9.84 -5.94
N SER A 34 14.55 -9.15 -5.67
CA SER A 34 15.57 -9.60 -4.69
C SER A 34 15.03 -9.62 -3.24
N ALA A 35 14.09 -8.76 -2.90
CA ALA A 35 13.38 -8.78 -1.63
C ALA A 35 12.38 -9.95 -1.60
N LEU A 36 11.58 -10.11 -2.66
CA LEU A 36 10.60 -11.17 -2.79
C LEU A 36 11.23 -12.58 -2.82
N ALA A 37 12.45 -12.70 -3.30
CA ALA A 37 13.20 -13.96 -3.25
C ALA A 37 13.50 -14.46 -1.82
N GLN A 38 13.31 -13.63 -0.81
CA GLN A 38 13.48 -13.99 0.61
C GLN A 38 12.17 -14.44 1.27
N SER A 39 11.04 -14.38 0.54
CA SER A 39 9.75 -14.91 0.97
C SER A 39 9.45 -16.22 0.25
N ASP A 40 8.96 -17.22 0.98
CA ASP A 40 8.42 -18.47 0.42
C ASP A 40 6.88 -18.38 0.23
N SER A 41 6.28 -17.23 0.54
CA SER A 41 4.85 -16.97 0.39
C SER A 41 4.52 -16.50 -1.01
N ASP A 42 3.79 -17.32 -1.77
CA ASP A 42 3.21 -16.90 -3.05
C ASP A 42 2.23 -15.75 -2.87
N TRP A 43 1.50 -15.72 -1.73
CA TRP A 43 0.60 -14.63 -1.40
C TRP A 43 1.31 -13.29 -1.21
N MET A 44 2.51 -13.28 -0.61
CA MET A 44 3.33 -12.08 -0.51
C MET A 44 3.75 -11.56 -1.89
N ARG A 45 4.11 -12.48 -2.80
CA ARG A 45 4.48 -12.12 -4.17
C ARG A 45 3.31 -11.47 -4.90
N ILE A 46 2.12 -12.09 -4.85
CA ILE A 46 0.89 -11.53 -5.44
C ILE A 46 0.60 -10.15 -4.86
N ALA A 47 0.60 -10.01 -3.53
CA ALA A 47 0.29 -8.73 -2.88
C ALA A 47 1.29 -7.61 -3.24
N ALA A 48 2.56 -7.94 -3.45
CA ALA A 48 3.59 -6.97 -3.84
C ALA A 48 3.53 -6.59 -5.33
N GLU A 49 2.98 -7.46 -6.18
CA GLU A 49 2.78 -7.24 -7.60
C GLU A 49 1.53 -6.38 -7.91
N GLN A 50 0.52 -6.41 -7.03
CA GLN A 50 -0.67 -5.55 -7.16
C GLN A 50 -0.30 -4.08 -6.97
N ALA A 51 -0.90 -3.18 -7.78
CA ALA A 51 -0.42 -1.81 -7.98
C ALA A 51 -0.99 -0.78 -6.98
N SER A 52 -1.32 -1.17 -5.73
CA SER A 52 -1.87 -0.24 -4.74
C SER A 52 -0.96 0.96 -4.48
N GLY A 53 -1.44 2.17 -4.81
CA GLY A 53 -0.69 3.42 -4.68
C GLY A 53 0.32 3.68 -5.81
N VAL A 54 0.40 2.81 -6.81
CA VAL A 54 1.25 3.02 -8.00
C VAL A 54 0.54 3.91 -9.01
N ARG A 55 1.28 4.82 -9.61
CA ARG A 55 0.76 5.78 -10.57
C ARG A 55 1.78 6.18 -11.62
N CYS A 56 1.30 6.68 -12.77
CA CYS A 56 2.10 7.38 -13.76
C CYS A 56 1.78 8.87 -13.73
N GLU A 57 2.80 9.72 -13.77
CA GLU A 57 2.67 11.17 -13.72
C GLU A 57 3.27 11.80 -14.99
N PHE A 58 2.42 12.50 -15.74
CA PHE A 58 2.78 13.11 -17.01
C PHE A 58 2.63 14.61 -16.99
N GLN A 59 3.43 15.30 -17.79
CA GLN A 59 3.25 16.69 -18.20
C GLN A 59 2.82 16.71 -19.66
N THR A 60 1.67 17.34 -19.97
CA THR A 60 1.11 17.34 -21.33
C THR A 60 0.10 18.45 -21.55
N ALA A 61 -0.04 18.88 -22.81
CA ALA A 61 -1.14 19.73 -23.28
C ALA A 61 -2.29 18.93 -23.92
N ALA A 62 -2.30 17.59 -23.73
CA ALA A 62 -3.28 16.70 -24.33
C ALA A 62 -4.70 16.94 -23.78
N THR A 63 -5.70 16.65 -24.60
CA THR A 63 -7.11 16.66 -24.22
C THR A 63 -7.62 15.28 -23.83
N TRP A 64 -6.89 14.22 -24.17
CA TRP A 64 -7.14 12.84 -23.73
C TRP A 64 -5.81 12.08 -23.59
N ILE A 65 -5.84 11.02 -22.77
CA ILE A 65 -4.77 10.04 -22.63
C ILE A 65 -5.33 8.63 -22.65
N GLU A 66 -4.64 7.70 -23.28
CA GLU A 66 -4.93 6.27 -23.33
C GLU A 66 -3.74 5.47 -22.82
N MET A 67 -4.00 4.49 -21.94
CA MET A 67 -3.04 3.48 -21.53
C MET A 67 -3.51 2.11 -22.01
N THR A 68 -2.71 1.45 -22.86
CA THR A 68 -2.92 0.05 -23.21
C THR A 68 -2.29 -0.82 -22.13
N VAL A 69 -3.09 -1.63 -21.47
CA VAL A 69 -2.68 -2.42 -20.29
C VAL A 69 -3.13 -3.86 -20.42
N GLU A 70 -2.42 -4.77 -19.76
CA GLU A 70 -2.93 -6.07 -19.38
C GLU A 70 -2.99 -6.16 -17.87
N THR A 71 -4.18 -6.34 -17.31
CA THR A 71 -4.38 -6.50 -15.88
C THR A 71 -4.46 -7.98 -15.52
N THR A 72 -3.89 -8.35 -14.37
CA THR A 72 -4.07 -9.69 -13.78
C THR A 72 -4.58 -9.53 -12.36
N GLY A 73 -5.75 -10.06 -12.08
CA GLY A 73 -6.30 -10.00 -10.75
C GLY A 73 -6.68 -11.38 -10.22
N LEU A 74 -7.07 -11.40 -8.96
CA LEU A 74 -7.46 -12.62 -8.28
C LEU A 74 -8.92 -12.98 -8.59
N TYR A 75 -9.15 -14.22 -8.96
CA TYR A 75 -10.48 -14.80 -8.97
C TYR A 75 -10.78 -15.36 -7.57
N LEU A 76 -11.86 -14.87 -6.97
CA LEU A 76 -12.33 -15.28 -5.66
C LEU A 76 -13.73 -15.95 -5.82
N PRO A 77 -13.82 -17.27 -5.75
CA PRO A 77 -15.05 -18.01 -6.09
C PRO A 77 -16.23 -17.72 -5.15
N TRP A 78 -15.97 -17.15 -3.98
CA TRP A 78 -16.99 -16.74 -3.01
C TRP A 78 -17.54 -15.32 -3.22
N VAL A 79 -17.03 -14.57 -4.21
CA VAL A 79 -17.58 -13.28 -4.61
C VAL A 79 -18.57 -13.53 -5.74
N PRO A 80 -19.90 -13.32 -5.53
CA PRO A 80 -20.92 -13.57 -6.54
C PRO A 80 -20.76 -12.62 -7.74
N ASP A 81 -21.18 -13.10 -8.92
CA ASP A 81 -21.32 -12.31 -10.16
C ASP A 81 -20.06 -11.52 -10.56
N HIS A 82 -18.95 -12.22 -10.72
CA HIS A 82 -17.68 -11.64 -11.14
C HIS A 82 -17.71 -11.05 -12.56
N VAL A 83 -18.32 -9.86 -12.69
CA VAL A 83 -17.82 -8.94 -13.71
C VAL A 83 -16.66 -8.19 -13.06
N ARG A 84 -15.44 -8.65 -13.35
CA ARG A 84 -14.26 -8.00 -12.82
C ARG A 84 -13.97 -6.73 -13.58
N TRP A 85 -13.92 -5.63 -12.85
CA TRP A 85 -13.53 -4.33 -13.33
C TRP A 85 -12.19 -3.95 -12.73
N SER A 86 -11.22 -3.61 -13.56
CA SER A 86 -9.99 -2.95 -13.14
C SER A 86 -10.20 -1.44 -13.29
N VAL A 87 -10.34 -0.74 -12.18
CA VAL A 87 -10.62 0.70 -12.17
C VAL A 87 -9.29 1.46 -12.15
N PHE A 88 -9.12 2.36 -13.11
CA PHE A 88 -8.04 3.35 -13.15
C PHE A 88 -8.63 4.71 -12.83
N SER A 89 -7.93 5.50 -12.03
CA SER A 89 -8.34 6.89 -11.73
C SER A 89 -7.35 7.87 -12.34
N ALA A 90 -7.82 9.07 -12.70
CA ALA A 90 -6.89 10.11 -13.12
C ALA A 90 -7.25 11.48 -12.52
N THR A 91 -6.23 12.35 -12.44
CA THR A 91 -6.39 13.76 -12.09
C THR A 91 -5.67 14.64 -13.08
N VAL A 92 -6.18 15.86 -13.27
CA VAL A 92 -5.55 16.92 -14.03
C VAL A 92 -5.33 18.10 -13.10
N ASP A 93 -4.07 18.46 -12.85
CA ASP A 93 -3.65 19.49 -11.89
C ASP A 93 -4.27 19.29 -10.48
N GLY A 94 -4.42 18.02 -10.06
CA GLY A 94 -5.03 17.61 -8.78
C GLY A 94 -6.55 17.37 -8.84
N GLU A 95 -7.26 17.92 -9.82
CA GLU A 95 -8.70 17.75 -9.96
C GLU A 95 -9.04 16.40 -10.62
N PRO A 96 -9.99 15.61 -10.06
CA PRO A 96 -10.37 14.33 -10.63
C PRO A 96 -11.08 14.47 -11.98
N VAL A 97 -10.80 13.52 -12.87
CA VAL A 97 -11.61 13.27 -14.07
C VAL A 97 -12.37 11.95 -13.91
N GLU A 98 -13.25 11.62 -14.85
CA GLU A 98 -14.01 10.37 -14.82
C GLU A 98 -13.08 9.16 -14.81
N ASP A 99 -13.34 8.21 -13.91
CA ASP A 99 -12.56 6.98 -13.79
C ASP A 99 -12.75 6.08 -15.02
N ALA A 100 -11.70 5.34 -15.38
CA ALA A 100 -11.75 4.38 -16.48
C ALA A 100 -11.83 2.95 -15.95
N ALA A 101 -12.94 2.27 -16.14
CA ALA A 101 -13.12 0.87 -15.81
C ALA A 101 -12.86 0.00 -17.03
N VAL A 102 -11.92 -0.95 -16.93
CA VAL A 102 -11.59 -1.89 -18.00
C VAL A 102 -11.95 -3.33 -17.61
N THR A 103 -12.26 -4.16 -18.61
CA THR A 103 -12.62 -5.56 -18.45
C THR A 103 -11.76 -6.45 -19.32
N GLY A 104 -11.75 -7.77 -19.05
CA GLY A 104 -11.15 -8.78 -19.94
C GLY A 104 -9.66 -9.04 -19.70
N GLY A 105 -9.11 -8.55 -18.59
CA GLY A 105 -7.76 -8.91 -18.13
C GLY A 105 -7.62 -10.39 -17.76
N SER A 106 -6.41 -10.81 -17.46
CA SER A 106 -6.07 -12.14 -16.98
C SER A 106 -6.54 -12.36 -15.53
N GLU A 107 -6.75 -13.62 -15.15
CA GLU A 107 -7.21 -14.00 -13.81
C GLU A 107 -6.32 -15.09 -13.21
N LEU A 108 -6.00 -14.96 -11.94
CA LEU A 108 -5.33 -15.98 -11.14
C LEU A 108 -6.35 -16.63 -10.19
N HIS A 109 -6.65 -17.89 -10.44
CA HIS A 109 -7.54 -18.73 -9.62
C HIS A 109 -6.70 -19.52 -8.61
N LEU A 110 -6.79 -19.20 -7.32
CA LEU A 110 -5.97 -19.84 -6.27
C LEU A 110 -6.62 -21.08 -5.66
N ALA A 111 -7.95 -21.15 -5.63
CA ALA A 111 -8.72 -22.18 -4.93
C ALA A 111 -9.21 -23.32 -5.85
N GLU A 112 -8.53 -23.59 -6.95
CA GLU A 112 -8.92 -24.65 -7.89
C GLU A 112 -8.44 -26.02 -7.42
N PRO A 113 -9.25 -27.09 -7.62
CA PRO A 113 -8.76 -28.45 -7.43
C PRO A 113 -7.59 -28.73 -8.38
N GLY A 114 -6.44 -29.04 -7.84
CA GLY A 114 -5.21 -29.26 -8.61
C GLY A 114 -4.18 -28.15 -8.55
N GLY A 115 -4.46 -27.09 -7.83
CA GLY A 115 -3.56 -25.96 -7.61
C GLY A 115 -3.94 -24.70 -8.39
N PRO A 116 -3.15 -23.63 -8.24
CA PRO A 116 -3.44 -22.35 -8.89
C PRO A 116 -3.54 -22.47 -10.41
N ARG A 117 -4.54 -21.82 -11.00
CA ARG A 117 -4.78 -21.78 -12.45
C ARG A 117 -4.74 -20.34 -12.95
N PHE A 118 -3.97 -20.09 -14.00
CA PHE A 118 -3.94 -18.81 -14.70
C PHE A 118 -4.87 -18.87 -15.92
N VAL A 119 -5.75 -17.88 -16.02
CA VAL A 119 -6.66 -17.70 -17.17
C VAL A 119 -6.20 -16.45 -17.92
N THR A 120 -5.70 -16.65 -19.14
CA THR A 120 -5.22 -15.57 -19.98
C THR A 120 -6.36 -14.71 -20.50
N GLY A 121 -6.30 -13.41 -20.25
CA GLY A 121 -7.21 -12.42 -20.78
C GLY A 121 -6.72 -11.74 -22.05
N LYS A 122 -7.17 -10.52 -22.25
CA LYS A 122 -6.76 -9.66 -23.38
C LYS A 122 -6.36 -8.29 -22.86
N PRO A 123 -5.43 -7.62 -23.55
CA PRO A 123 -5.14 -6.22 -23.28
C PRO A 123 -6.39 -5.35 -23.43
N ALA A 124 -6.50 -4.35 -22.58
CA ALA A 124 -7.57 -3.36 -22.59
C ALA A 124 -6.98 -1.95 -22.67
N VAL A 125 -7.82 -0.96 -22.93
CA VAL A 125 -7.43 0.44 -23.00
C VAL A 125 -8.17 1.21 -21.90
N ALA A 126 -7.42 1.80 -20.99
CA ALA A 126 -7.94 2.80 -20.06
C ALA A 126 -7.80 4.17 -20.73
N ARG A 127 -8.92 4.86 -20.98
CA ARG A 127 -8.98 6.15 -21.65
C ARG A 127 -9.59 7.20 -20.73
N PHE A 128 -8.96 8.37 -20.71
CA PHE A 128 -9.39 9.52 -19.92
C PHE A 128 -9.54 10.75 -20.82
N GLU A 129 -10.69 11.40 -20.71
CA GLU A 129 -10.92 12.72 -21.27
C GLU A 129 -10.44 13.77 -20.27
N LEU A 130 -9.37 14.49 -20.61
CA LEU A 130 -8.70 15.42 -19.71
C LEU A 130 -9.33 16.83 -19.74
N GLY A 131 -10.27 17.05 -20.65
CA GLY A 131 -10.90 18.38 -20.85
C GLY A 131 -9.90 19.44 -21.30
N GLY A 132 -10.33 20.70 -21.28
CA GLY A 132 -9.51 21.84 -21.69
C GLY A 132 -9.50 22.07 -23.21
N ALA A 133 -9.00 23.24 -23.63
CA ALA A 133 -8.97 23.64 -25.06
C ALA A 133 -7.68 23.23 -25.79
N GLY A 134 -6.77 22.49 -25.14
CA GLY A 134 -5.43 22.17 -25.64
C GLY A 134 -4.45 23.36 -25.54
N GLY A 135 -3.16 23.08 -25.63
CA GLY A 135 -2.12 24.11 -25.71
C GLY A 135 -1.49 24.55 -24.38
N GLN A 136 -2.15 24.34 -23.25
CA GLN A 136 -1.54 24.56 -21.92
C GLN A 136 -1.07 23.23 -21.35
N GLU A 137 0.20 23.15 -20.97
CA GLU A 137 0.75 21.98 -20.28
C GLU A 137 0.14 21.87 -18.87
N ARG A 138 -0.32 20.67 -18.54
CA ARG A 138 -0.95 20.30 -17.29
C ARG A 138 -0.33 19.03 -16.75
N ARG A 139 -0.36 18.86 -15.43
CA ARG A 139 0.03 17.62 -14.77
C ARG A 139 -1.12 16.64 -14.80
N VAL A 140 -0.90 15.48 -15.39
CA VAL A 140 -1.86 14.36 -15.44
C VAL A 140 -1.29 13.22 -14.61
N VAL A 141 -2.04 12.76 -13.62
CA VAL A 141 -1.68 11.61 -12.80
C VAL A 141 -2.67 10.49 -13.10
N VAL A 142 -2.19 9.32 -13.50
CA VAL A 142 -3.01 8.13 -13.74
C VAL A 142 -2.64 7.08 -12.70
N TRP A 143 -3.58 6.78 -11.79
CA TRP A 143 -3.45 5.76 -10.76
C TRP A 143 -3.84 4.40 -11.30
N LEU A 144 -3.02 3.39 -11.02
CA LEU A 144 -3.26 2.00 -11.40
C LEU A 144 -4.18 1.31 -10.37
N PRO A 145 -4.98 0.30 -10.79
CA PRO A 145 -5.89 -0.42 -9.90
C PRO A 145 -5.14 -1.15 -8.77
N GLN A 146 -5.57 -0.92 -7.55
CA GLN A 146 -4.99 -1.50 -6.34
C GLN A 146 -5.18 -3.01 -6.22
N THR A 147 -6.10 -3.58 -6.97
CA THR A 147 -6.46 -5.01 -6.96
C THR A 147 -5.69 -5.86 -7.94
N ASP A 148 -4.90 -5.23 -8.84
CA ASP A 148 -4.35 -5.90 -10.00
C ASP A 148 -2.84 -5.74 -10.13
N THR A 149 -2.20 -6.78 -10.66
CA THR A 149 -0.91 -6.62 -11.35
C THR A 149 -1.19 -5.98 -12.71
N VAL A 150 -0.47 -4.94 -13.07
CA VAL A 150 -0.67 -4.19 -14.31
C VAL A 150 0.58 -4.22 -15.18
N GLU A 151 0.50 -4.82 -16.34
CA GLU A 151 1.50 -4.67 -17.40
C GLU A 151 1.09 -3.51 -18.31
N ILE A 152 1.89 -2.43 -18.31
CA ILE A 152 1.67 -1.27 -19.18
C ILE A 152 2.36 -1.54 -20.53
N ARG A 153 1.57 -1.59 -21.60
CA ARG A 153 2.03 -1.94 -22.96
C ARG A 153 2.24 -0.75 -23.86
N ASP A 154 1.45 0.32 -23.67
CA ASP A 154 1.57 1.55 -24.44
C ASP A 154 0.90 2.72 -23.72
N VAL A 155 1.32 3.94 -24.02
CA VAL A 155 0.67 5.19 -23.61
C VAL A 155 0.59 6.12 -24.82
N ARG A 156 -0.60 6.68 -25.07
CA ARG A 156 -0.89 7.59 -26.18
C ARG A 156 -1.71 8.79 -25.72
N ALA A 157 -1.57 9.88 -26.46
CA ALA A 157 -2.33 11.10 -26.27
C ALA A 157 -2.39 11.90 -27.58
N ASP A 158 -3.24 12.91 -27.64
CA ASP A 158 -3.33 13.82 -28.82
C ASP A 158 -2.28 14.93 -28.80
N ALA A 159 -1.44 15.02 -27.76
CA ALA A 159 -0.29 15.90 -27.70
C ALA A 159 0.93 15.15 -27.10
N PRO A 160 2.15 15.68 -27.20
CA PRO A 160 3.35 15.07 -26.62
C PRO A 160 3.18 14.84 -25.11
N LEU A 161 3.70 13.69 -24.64
CA LEU A 161 3.78 13.33 -23.22
C LEU A 161 5.24 13.45 -22.77
N ALA A 162 5.46 14.09 -21.62
CA ALA A 162 6.72 14.03 -20.88
C ALA A 162 6.44 13.47 -19.48
N ALA A 163 7.45 12.85 -18.85
CA ALA A 163 7.34 12.52 -17.45
C ALA A 163 7.28 13.82 -16.64
N ALA A 164 6.35 13.90 -15.69
CA ALA A 164 6.27 15.08 -14.83
C ALA A 164 7.44 15.10 -13.83
N ASP A 165 7.95 16.30 -13.56
CA ASP A 165 8.96 16.50 -12.51
C ASP A 165 8.39 16.10 -11.14
N HIS A 166 9.27 15.69 -10.22
CA HIS A 166 8.86 15.48 -8.84
C HIS A 166 8.38 16.80 -8.24
N LEU A 167 7.24 16.77 -7.57
CA LEU A 167 6.80 17.89 -6.75
C LEU A 167 7.69 17.99 -5.51
N ASP A 168 7.83 19.21 -4.98
CA ASP A 168 8.53 19.44 -3.71
C ASP A 168 7.60 19.08 -2.53
N ARG A 169 7.30 17.79 -2.44
CA ARG A 169 6.47 17.17 -1.42
C ARG A 169 7.30 16.23 -0.57
N LEU A 170 6.96 16.11 0.71
CA LEU A 170 7.56 15.09 1.56
C LEU A 170 7.18 13.70 1.09
N ARG A 171 8.17 12.82 0.96
CA ARG A 171 7.99 11.43 0.51
C ARG A 171 7.64 10.56 1.70
N TRP A 172 6.43 10.07 1.70
CA TRP A 172 5.88 9.22 2.75
C TRP A 172 5.86 7.75 2.32
N TRP A 173 6.62 6.91 3.02
CA TRP A 173 6.58 5.46 2.85
C TRP A 173 5.74 4.84 3.96
N HIS A 174 4.67 4.16 3.55
CA HIS A 174 3.71 3.52 4.44
C HIS A 174 3.76 2.00 4.28
N HIS A 175 3.92 1.23 5.39
CA HIS A 175 3.79 -0.22 5.42
C HIS A 175 2.60 -0.66 6.29
N GLY A 176 1.87 -1.67 5.82
CA GLY A 176 0.74 -2.25 6.53
C GLY A 176 0.15 -3.50 5.86
N SER A 177 -1.00 -3.93 6.36
CA SER A 177 -1.74 -5.13 5.96
C SER A 177 -2.64 -4.91 4.73
N SER A 178 -3.66 -5.80 4.55
CA SER A 178 -4.77 -5.62 3.62
C SER A 178 -5.51 -4.29 3.82
N ILE A 179 -5.64 -3.84 5.07
CA ILE A 179 -6.28 -2.56 5.41
C ILE A 179 -5.48 -1.35 4.89
N SER A 180 -4.20 -1.51 4.54
CA SER A 180 -3.38 -0.49 3.87
C SER A 180 -3.23 -0.75 2.38
N HIS A 181 -3.37 -2.00 1.94
CA HIS A 181 -3.50 -2.37 0.53
C HIS A 181 -4.83 -1.86 -0.05
N CYS A 182 -5.91 -1.96 0.74
CA CYS A 182 -7.27 -1.50 0.43
C CYS A 182 -7.87 -2.15 -0.82
N ILE A 183 -7.89 -3.49 -0.86
CA ILE A 183 -8.50 -4.23 -1.99
C ILE A 183 -9.99 -3.84 -2.15
N GLU A 184 -10.68 -3.55 -1.05
CA GLU A 184 -12.10 -3.21 -1.00
C GLU A 184 -12.39 -1.73 -1.32
N ALA A 185 -11.37 -0.90 -1.53
CA ALA A 185 -11.57 0.47 -1.97
C ALA A 185 -12.23 0.51 -3.36
N GLU A 186 -13.16 1.42 -3.57
CA GLU A 186 -13.91 1.56 -4.82
C GLU A 186 -13.01 1.94 -5.99
N THR A 187 -12.03 2.81 -5.74
CA THR A 187 -11.08 3.32 -6.73
C THR A 187 -9.67 3.37 -6.15
N PRO A 188 -8.62 3.45 -6.98
CA PRO A 188 -7.23 3.63 -6.51
C PRO A 188 -7.03 4.86 -5.64
N ARG A 189 -7.80 5.93 -5.87
CA ARG A 189 -7.75 7.16 -5.05
C ARG A 189 -8.47 7.01 -3.71
N GLY A 190 -9.36 6.02 -3.58
CA GLY A 190 -10.01 5.65 -2.32
C GLY A 190 -9.13 4.77 -1.39
N VAL A 191 -7.96 4.35 -1.81
CA VAL A 191 -6.95 3.70 -0.96
C VAL A 191 -6.54 4.67 0.14
N TRP A 192 -6.81 4.36 1.44
CA TRP A 192 -6.69 5.35 2.51
C TRP A 192 -5.33 6.06 2.61
N PRO A 193 -4.16 5.40 2.41
CA PRO A 193 -2.88 6.12 2.37
C PRO A 193 -2.79 7.12 1.20
N VAL A 194 -3.40 6.80 0.05
CA VAL A 194 -3.45 7.69 -1.11
C VAL A 194 -4.36 8.89 -0.82
N ALA A 195 -5.56 8.63 -0.30
CA ALA A 195 -6.51 9.68 0.06
C ALA A 195 -5.98 10.61 1.18
N ALA A 196 -5.26 10.04 2.15
CA ALA A 196 -4.61 10.82 3.21
C ALA A 196 -3.43 11.66 2.66
N ALA A 197 -2.63 11.08 1.75
CA ALA A 197 -1.52 11.79 1.12
C ALA A 197 -2.00 12.99 0.29
N ASP A 198 -3.13 12.85 -0.43
CA ASP A 198 -3.76 13.93 -1.18
C ASP A 198 -4.18 15.09 -0.25
N GLN A 199 -4.81 14.78 0.91
CA GLN A 199 -5.22 15.77 1.90
C GLN A 199 -4.04 16.47 2.62
N LEU A 200 -2.90 15.78 2.75
CA LEU A 200 -1.71 16.25 3.48
C LEU A 200 -0.60 16.80 2.58
N ASP A 201 -0.84 16.84 1.27
CA ASP A 201 0.15 17.23 0.25
C ASP A 201 1.46 16.42 0.34
N LEU A 202 1.33 15.09 0.48
CA LEU A 202 2.45 14.15 0.56
C LEU A 202 2.60 13.33 -0.74
N ASP A 203 3.81 12.85 -1.00
CA ASP A 203 4.11 11.87 -2.06
C ASP A 203 4.19 10.47 -1.44
N VAL A 204 3.12 9.67 -1.57
CA VAL A 204 3.02 8.36 -0.93
C VAL A 204 3.59 7.22 -1.77
N THR A 205 4.38 6.35 -1.11
CA THR A 205 4.71 4.99 -1.55
C THR A 205 4.03 4.01 -0.59
N ASN A 206 3.04 3.26 -1.11
CA ASN A 206 2.24 2.34 -0.32
C ASN A 206 2.80 0.91 -0.36
N LEU A 207 3.38 0.47 0.75
CA LEU A 207 3.82 -0.91 1.01
C LEU A 207 2.80 -1.66 1.88
N GLY A 208 1.50 -1.42 1.66
CA GLY A 208 0.42 -2.23 2.21
C GLY A 208 0.37 -3.57 1.46
N PHE A 209 0.53 -4.69 2.17
CA PHE A 209 0.52 -6.04 1.59
C PHE A 209 -0.57 -6.87 2.25
N ALA A 210 -1.60 -7.23 1.46
CA ALA A 210 -2.72 -8.02 1.95
C ALA A 210 -2.24 -9.33 2.58
N ALA A 211 -2.68 -9.60 3.81
CA ALA A 211 -2.32 -10.73 4.66
C ALA A 211 -0.81 -10.88 4.99
N ASN A 212 0.06 -9.89 4.66
CA ASN A 212 1.52 -10.03 4.75
C ASN A 212 2.24 -8.94 5.56
N ALA A 213 1.59 -8.30 6.53
CA ALA A 213 2.28 -7.41 7.45
C ALA A 213 2.81 -8.18 8.67
N HIS A 214 3.88 -8.96 8.47
CA HIS A 214 4.48 -9.82 9.48
C HIS A 214 5.84 -9.33 9.99
N LEU A 215 6.17 -8.03 9.80
CA LEU A 215 7.46 -7.46 10.20
C LEU A 215 8.64 -8.10 9.43
N ASP A 216 8.43 -8.36 8.14
CA ASP A 216 9.42 -9.01 7.30
C ASP A 216 10.69 -8.18 7.15
N PRO A 217 11.89 -8.76 7.42
CA PRO A 217 13.15 -8.01 7.36
C PRO A 217 13.46 -7.44 5.97
N PHE A 218 12.99 -8.05 4.90
CA PHE A 218 13.19 -7.54 3.53
C PHE A 218 12.37 -6.27 3.28
N THR A 219 11.17 -6.14 3.87
CA THR A 219 10.37 -4.91 3.81
C THR A 219 11.04 -3.80 4.62
N ALA A 220 11.54 -4.10 5.83
CA ALA A 220 12.29 -3.14 6.64
C ALA A 220 13.52 -2.62 5.89
N ARG A 221 14.26 -3.50 5.18
CA ARG A 221 15.42 -3.09 4.37
C ARG A 221 15.03 -2.26 3.16
N ALA A 222 13.91 -2.57 2.48
CA ALA A 222 13.41 -1.73 1.40
C ALA A 222 13.10 -0.31 1.89
N MET A 223 12.49 -0.18 3.08
CA MET A 223 12.25 1.13 3.71
C MET A 223 13.56 1.81 4.13
N ARG A 224 14.51 1.08 4.72
CA ARG A 224 15.83 1.60 5.10
C ARG A 224 16.60 2.21 3.93
N ASP A 225 16.57 1.52 2.78
CA ASP A 225 17.35 1.87 1.59
C ASP A 225 16.63 2.90 0.70
N SER A 226 15.47 3.40 1.15
CA SER A 226 14.67 4.40 0.45
C SER A 226 15.19 5.82 0.64
N ASP A 227 14.60 6.73 -0.13
CA ASP A 227 14.81 8.17 -0.02
C ASP A 227 13.64 8.86 0.70
N ALA A 228 12.88 8.13 1.53
CA ALA A 228 11.72 8.64 2.26
C ALA A 228 12.08 9.72 3.27
N ASP A 229 11.22 10.74 3.36
CA ASP A 229 11.30 11.79 4.37
C ASP A 229 10.48 11.41 5.62
N LEU A 230 9.45 10.55 5.46
CA LEU A 230 8.50 10.11 6.48
C LEU A 230 8.24 8.61 6.36
N PHE A 231 8.15 7.93 7.50
CA PHE A 231 7.77 6.51 7.55
C PHE A 231 6.54 6.30 8.42
N SER A 232 5.66 5.38 8.03
CA SER A 232 4.61 4.87 8.92
C SER A 232 4.41 3.36 8.80
N LEU A 233 4.09 2.73 9.93
CA LEU A 233 3.92 1.28 10.08
C LEU A 233 2.58 1.00 10.73
N LYS A 234 1.63 0.37 10.00
CA LYS A 234 0.34 -0.08 10.54
C LYS A 234 0.31 -1.59 10.64
N ILE A 235 0.64 -2.12 11.81
CA ILE A 235 0.98 -3.53 12.03
C ILE A 235 0.14 -4.16 13.15
N GLY A 236 0.01 -5.49 13.11
CA GLY A 236 -0.57 -6.31 14.16
C GLY A 236 -1.69 -7.25 13.71
N ILE A 237 -2.60 -6.80 12.84
CA ILE A 237 -3.77 -7.61 12.45
C ILE A 237 -3.39 -8.97 11.81
N ASN A 238 -2.40 -8.99 10.89
CA ASN A 238 -2.00 -10.24 10.26
C ASN A 238 -1.28 -11.18 11.24
N ILE A 239 -0.57 -10.61 12.21
CA ILE A 239 0.13 -11.38 13.25
C ILE A 239 -0.88 -12.06 14.18
N VAL A 240 -1.93 -11.33 14.60
CA VAL A 240 -3.02 -11.88 15.42
C VAL A 240 -3.87 -12.85 14.59
N GLY A 241 -4.37 -12.40 13.43
CA GLY A 241 -5.25 -13.19 12.57
C GLY A 241 -4.62 -14.47 12.01
N GLY A 242 -3.30 -14.50 11.85
CA GLY A 242 -2.54 -15.71 11.45
C GLY A 242 -1.98 -16.50 12.63
N ASP A 243 -2.05 -15.98 13.85
CA ASP A 243 -1.36 -16.51 15.05
C ASP A 243 0.15 -16.77 14.79
N THR A 244 0.78 -15.92 13.98
CA THR A 244 2.14 -16.13 13.47
C THR A 244 3.24 -15.77 14.45
N MET A 245 2.92 -14.94 15.47
CA MET A 245 3.84 -14.58 16.56
C MET A 245 3.15 -14.59 17.90
N LYS A 246 3.93 -14.84 18.95
CA LYS A 246 3.56 -14.61 20.34
C LYS A 246 4.28 -13.36 20.87
N ARG A 247 3.90 -12.86 22.05
CA ARG A 247 4.54 -11.68 22.66
C ARG A 247 6.07 -11.76 22.64
N ARG A 248 6.63 -12.96 22.93
CA ARG A 248 8.08 -13.21 22.98
C ARG A 248 8.79 -12.94 21.66
N THR A 249 8.13 -13.16 20.52
CA THR A 249 8.71 -12.96 19.18
C THR A 249 8.27 -11.62 18.58
N PHE A 250 7.05 -11.15 18.88
CA PHE A 250 6.52 -9.88 18.36
C PHE A 250 7.31 -8.66 18.85
N VAL A 251 7.54 -8.57 20.16
CA VAL A 251 8.26 -7.41 20.75
C VAL A 251 9.62 -7.19 20.11
N PRO A 252 10.55 -8.20 20.06
CA PRO A 252 11.84 -7.99 19.41
C PRO A 252 11.74 -7.80 17.89
N ALA A 253 10.72 -8.36 17.22
CA ALA A 253 10.51 -8.12 15.79
C ALA A 253 10.16 -6.66 15.50
N VAL A 254 9.30 -6.04 16.32
CA VAL A 254 9.00 -4.60 16.22
C VAL A 254 10.26 -3.76 16.41
N HIS A 255 11.05 -4.04 17.47
CA HIS A 255 12.32 -3.35 17.69
C HIS A 255 13.26 -3.51 16.51
N GLY A 256 13.47 -4.74 16.02
CA GLY A 256 14.35 -5.02 14.89
C GLY A 256 13.92 -4.34 13.58
N PHE A 257 12.62 -4.23 13.34
CA PHE A 257 12.08 -3.50 12.18
C PHE A 257 12.38 -2.01 12.27
N LEU A 258 12.12 -1.39 13.43
CA LEU A 258 12.42 0.02 13.69
C LEU A 258 13.93 0.30 13.59
N ASP A 259 14.76 -0.55 14.19
CA ASP A 259 16.22 -0.43 14.14
C ASP A 259 16.75 -0.52 12.71
N THR A 260 16.21 -1.44 11.91
CA THR A 260 16.57 -1.57 10.49
C THR A 260 16.26 -0.28 9.71
N ILE A 261 15.10 0.36 9.91
CA ILE A 261 14.79 1.64 9.26
C ILE A 261 15.79 2.72 9.75
N ARG A 262 16.08 2.74 11.05
CA ARG A 262 17.00 3.72 11.65
C ARG A 262 18.43 3.62 11.12
N GLU A 263 18.89 2.45 10.70
CA GLU A 263 20.21 2.28 10.05
C GLU A 263 20.37 3.16 8.79
N GLY A 264 19.32 3.34 8.01
CA GLY A 264 19.33 4.17 6.78
C GLY A 264 18.76 5.57 6.98
N ALA A 265 17.85 5.73 7.92
CA ALA A 265 17.12 6.97 8.19
C ALA A 265 17.15 7.32 9.69
N PRO A 266 18.31 7.72 10.24
CA PRO A 266 18.53 7.85 11.69
C PRO A 266 17.66 8.91 12.36
N THR A 267 17.19 9.91 11.62
CA THR A 267 16.43 11.06 12.17
C THR A 267 15.07 11.26 11.53
N ALA A 268 14.73 10.50 10.48
CA ALA A 268 13.45 10.62 9.80
C ALA A 268 12.29 10.25 10.76
N PRO A 269 11.19 10.99 10.77
CA PRO A 269 10.04 10.65 11.61
C PRO A 269 9.43 9.30 11.24
N ILE A 270 9.23 8.44 12.25
CA ILE A 270 8.52 7.16 12.10
C ILE A 270 7.22 7.23 12.92
N LEU A 271 6.10 6.90 12.30
CA LEU A 271 4.80 6.81 12.93
C LEU A 271 4.37 5.34 13.03
N VAL A 272 4.24 4.83 14.23
CA VAL A 272 3.64 3.50 14.49
C VAL A 272 2.14 3.67 14.68
N ILE A 273 1.36 2.96 13.88
CA ILE A 273 -0.11 2.94 13.94
C ILE A 273 -0.52 1.55 14.40
N SER A 274 -1.24 1.47 15.50
CA SER A 274 -1.77 0.20 15.99
C SER A 274 -2.98 -0.29 15.17
N PRO A 275 -3.47 -1.53 15.36
CA PRO A 275 -4.63 -2.03 14.64
C PRO A 275 -5.89 -1.21 14.89
N ILE A 276 -6.70 -0.99 13.84
CA ILE A 276 -8.09 -0.53 13.99
C ILE A 276 -8.95 -1.57 14.70
N LEU A 277 -10.20 -1.24 14.96
CA LEU A 277 -11.16 -2.20 15.49
C LEU A 277 -11.25 -3.44 14.56
N CYS A 278 -11.26 -4.60 15.18
CA CYS A 278 -11.67 -5.86 14.57
C CYS A 278 -12.35 -6.72 15.65
N PRO A 279 -13.68 -6.71 15.75
CA PRO A 279 -14.42 -7.31 16.86
C PRO A 279 -14.04 -8.76 17.16
N MET A 280 -13.77 -9.55 16.12
CA MET A 280 -13.43 -10.97 16.28
C MET A 280 -12.07 -11.21 16.95
N HIS A 281 -11.20 -10.21 16.99
CA HIS A 281 -9.84 -10.33 17.52
C HIS A 281 -9.48 -9.35 18.64
N GLU A 282 -10.45 -8.55 19.09
CA GLU A 282 -10.21 -7.60 20.20
C GLU A 282 -9.68 -8.30 21.44
N ASP A 283 -10.37 -9.34 21.87
CA ASP A 283 -10.08 -10.13 23.07
C ASP A 283 -9.89 -11.63 22.77
N THR A 284 -10.03 -12.03 21.49
CA THR A 284 -9.85 -13.42 21.04
C THR A 284 -8.64 -13.51 20.12
N PRO A 285 -7.67 -14.35 20.46
CA PRO A 285 -6.50 -14.55 19.59
C PRO A 285 -6.87 -15.25 18.28
N GLY A 286 -5.88 -15.34 17.38
CA GLY A 286 -5.95 -16.14 16.16
C GLY A 286 -5.71 -17.64 16.39
N PRO A 287 -5.70 -18.44 15.32
CA PRO A 287 -5.91 -17.97 13.93
C PRO A 287 -7.35 -17.57 13.62
N THR A 288 -7.54 -16.74 12.61
CA THR A 288 -8.86 -16.50 12.02
C THR A 288 -9.30 -17.76 11.28
N VAL A 289 -10.50 -18.25 11.60
CA VAL A 289 -11.12 -19.35 10.87
C VAL A 289 -12.39 -18.84 10.17
N THR A 290 -12.61 -19.33 8.97
CA THR A 290 -13.84 -19.06 8.21
C THR A 290 -14.71 -20.29 8.27
N ASP A 291 -15.96 -20.12 8.70
CA ASP A 291 -16.95 -21.18 8.66
C ASP A 291 -17.24 -21.53 7.18
N PRO A 292 -17.07 -22.79 6.77
CA PRO A 292 -17.19 -23.17 5.36
C PRO A 292 -18.63 -23.09 4.83
N ASP A 293 -19.63 -23.15 5.71
CA ASP A 293 -21.05 -23.19 5.34
C ASP A 293 -21.65 -21.77 5.30
N THR A 294 -21.22 -20.90 6.21
CA THR A 294 -21.79 -19.55 6.37
C THR A 294 -20.88 -18.44 5.85
N GLY A 295 -19.59 -18.72 5.67
CA GLY A 295 -18.58 -17.70 5.36
C GLY A 295 -18.21 -16.79 6.54
N GLU A 296 -18.81 -17.01 7.72
CA GLU A 296 -18.54 -16.20 8.90
C GLU A 296 -17.10 -16.41 9.38
N ARG A 297 -16.42 -15.29 9.70
CA ARG A 297 -15.07 -15.30 10.24
C ARG A 297 -15.08 -15.13 11.74
N ARG A 298 -14.22 -15.89 12.43
CA ARG A 298 -14.06 -15.80 13.88
C ARG A 298 -12.62 -16.06 14.30
N GLY A 299 -12.23 -15.49 15.43
CA GLY A 299 -10.99 -15.87 16.14
C GLY A 299 -11.13 -17.26 16.77
N THR A 300 -10.01 -17.95 16.92
CA THR A 300 -9.98 -19.26 17.60
C THR A 300 -9.26 -19.10 18.93
N PRO A 301 -9.89 -19.38 20.08
CA PRO A 301 -9.22 -19.38 21.36
C PRO A 301 -8.00 -20.29 21.33
N SER A 302 -6.84 -19.76 21.73
CA SER A 302 -5.62 -20.55 21.82
C SER A 302 -5.81 -21.69 22.82
N THR A 303 -5.40 -22.89 22.43
CA THR A 303 -5.33 -24.06 23.31
C THR A 303 -3.99 -24.15 24.06
N THR A 304 -3.04 -23.26 23.76
CA THR A 304 -1.75 -23.19 24.43
C THR A 304 -1.95 -22.57 25.83
N PRO A 305 -1.41 -23.19 26.89
CA PRO A 305 -1.45 -22.60 28.22
C PRO A 305 -0.81 -21.20 28.22
N ASP A 306 -1.53 -20.19 28.72
CA ASP A 306 -1.11 -18.77 28.74
C ASP A 306 0.17 -18.51 29.57
N PHE A 307 0.68 -19.50 30.24
CA PHE A 307 1.72 -19.37 31.26
C PHE A 307 3.10 -18.98 30.68
N PHE A 308 3.50 -19.51 29.51
CA PHE A 308 4.83 -19.25 28.96
C PHE A 308 4.82 -18.32 27.75
N GLU A 309 3.80 -18.37 26.92
CA GLU A 309 3.68 -17.58 25.70
C GLU A 309 2.21 -17.20 25.47
N PRO A 310 1.72 -16.16 26.15
CA PRO A 310 0.33 -15.73 25.97
C PRO A 310 0.11 -15.35 24.50
N PRO A 311 -1.00 -15.81 23.90
CA PRO A 311 -1.37 -15.45 22.56
C PRO A 311 -1.63 -13.94 22.46
N LEU A 312 -1.44 -13.37 21.29
CA LEU A 312 -1.72 -11.97 21.03
C LEU A 312 -3.19 -11.77 20.66
N THR A 313 -3.78 -10.71 21.21
CA THR A 313 -5.05 -10.13 20.80
C THR A 313 -4.79 -8.71 20.28
N LEU A 314 -5.75 -8.09 19.60
CA LEU A 314 -5.55 -6.72 19.12
C LEU A 314 -5.39 -5.72 20.25
N ARG A 315 -6.12 -5.93 21.36
CA ARG A 315 -5.94 -5.14 22.60
C ARG A 315 -4.51 -5.22 23.10
N SER A 316 -3.98 -6.43 23.25
CA SER A 316 -2.59 -6.61 23.72
C SER A 316 -1.55 -6.07 22.74
N VAL A 317 -1.80 -6.15 21.45
CA VAL A 317 -0.91 -5.58 20.41
C VAL A 317 -0.87 -4.05 20.50
N ARG A 318 -2.03 -3.37 20.69
CA ARG A 318 -2.06 -1.90 20.88
C ARG A 318 -1.26 -1.49 22.12
N GLU A 319 -1.48 -2.17 23.24
CA GLU A 319 -0.73 -1.92 24.49
C GLU A 319 0.79 -2.10 24.29
N ILE A 320 1.21 -3.19 23.66
CA ILE A 320 2.63 -3.47 23.38
C ILE A 320 3.25 -2.40 22.49
N LEU A 321 2.58 -2.02 21.39
CA LEU A 321 3.09 -1.01 20.46
C LEU A 321 3.22 0.35 21.14
N GLN A 322 2.22 0.76 21.93
CA GLN A 322 2.26 1.99 22.70
C GLN A 322 3.40 1.99 23.73
N GLU A 323 3.59 0.87 24.45
CA GLU A 323 4.70 0.70 25.41
C GLU A 323 6.06 0.81 24.71
N ILE A 324 6.24 0.13 23.57
CA ILE A 324 7.49 0.18 22.79
C ILE A 324 7.80 1.61 22.34
N VAL A 325 6.81 2.29 21.74
CA VAL A 325 7.03 3.67 21.26
C VAL A 325 7.34 4.59 22.44
N ARG A 326 6.59 4.52 23.53
CA ARG A 326 6.84 5.35 24.73
C ARG A 326 8.22 5.12 25.32
N ALA A 327 8.68 3.87 25.40
CA ALA A 327 10.01 3.56 25.92
C ALA A 327 11.13 4.06 24.99
N ARG A 328 10.97 3.87 23.67
CA ARG A 328 11.98 4.31 22.69
C ARG A 328 12.00 5.82 22.49
N ALA A 329 10.89 6.52 22.63
CA ALA A 329 10.80 7.96 22.43
C ALA A 329 11.69 8.77 23.40
N VAL A 330 12.20 8.16 24.47
CA VAL A 330 13.18 8.78 25.39
C VAL A 330 14.50 9.06 24.67
N GLU A 331 14.93 8.16 23.78
CA GLU A 331 16.19 8.26 23.03
C GLU A 331 15.94 8.59 21.53
N ASP A 332 14.73 8.32 21.05
CA ASP A 332 14.30 8.54 19.66
C ASP A 332 13.08 9.51 19.62
N PRO A 333 13.31 10.81 19.71
CA PRO A 333 12.22 11.81 19.74
C PRO A 333 11.50 11.97 18.38
N ALA A 334 11.93 11.24 17.34
CA ALA A 334 11.30 11.21 16.04
C ALA A 334 10.42 9.95 15.84
N LEU A 335 10.09 9.24 16.93
CA LEU A 335 9.17 8.11 16.93
C LEU A 335 7.81 8.54 17.51
N PHE A 336 6.72 8.30 16.77
CA PHE A 336 5.36 8.71 17.07
C PHE A 336 4.42 7.50 17.13
N TYR A 337 3.29 7.66 17.82
CA TYR A 337 2.24 6.62 17.93
C TYR A 337 0.86 7.20 17.68
N VAL A 338 0.06 6.50 16.85
CA VAL A 338 -1.38 6.73 16.68
C VAL A 338 -2.11 5.45 17.05
N ASP A 339 -3.12 5.55 17.90
CA ASP A 339 -4.01 4.43 18.16
C ASP A 339 -4.91 4.19 16.94
N GLY A 340 -4.92 2.96 16.44
CA GLY A 340 -5.78 2.60 15.32
C GLY A 340 -7.25 2.78 15.59
N LEU A 341 -7.68 2.72 16.88
CA LEU A 341 -9.07 3.00 17.27
C LEU A 341 -9.48 4.46 17.03
N ASP A 342 -8.53 5.40 16.97
CA ASP A 342 -8.80 6.78 16.60
C ASP A 342 -9.09 6.92 15.09
N LEU A 343 -8.64 5.95 14.27
CA LEU A 343 -8.91 5.93 12.83
C LEU A 343 -10.22 5.20 12.51
N LEU A 344 -10.46 4.05 13.16
CA LEU A 344 -11.72 3.29 13.04
C LEU A 344 -11.94 2.53 14.34
N GLY A 345 -12.89 2.99 15.15
CA GLY A 345 -13.16 2.53 16.52
C GLY A 345 -14.51 1.85 16.67
N ALA A 346 -14.95 1.69 17.94
CA ALA A 346 -16.16 0.95 18.27
C ALA A 346 -17.45 1.56 17.68
N ASP A 347 -17.48 2.88 17.51
CA ASP A 347 -18.63 3.58 16.93
C ASP A 347 -18.75 3.37 15.41
N ASP A 348 -17.70 2.84 14.78
CA ASP A 348 -17.59 2.68 13.33
C ASP A 348 -17.76 1.21 12.88
N VAL A 349 -18.30 0.33 13.71
CA VAL A 349 -18.42 -1.10 13.41
C VAL A 349 -19.21 -1.37 12.12
N ALA A 350 -20.13 -0.48 11.74
CA ALA A 350 -20.91 -0.54 10.50
C ALA A 350 -20.03 -0.40 9.26
N GLU A 351 -18.84 0.20 9.39
CA GLU A 351 -17.87 0.34 8.32
C GLU A 351 -16.98 -0.91 8.14
N LEU A 352 -17.26 -1.99 8.86
CA LEU A 352 -16.57 -3.28 8.76
C LEU A 352 -17.54 -4.37 8.30
N PRO A 353 -17.93 -4.41 7.00
CA PRO A 353 -18.97 -5.32 6.50
C PRO A 353 -18.66 -6.81 6.69
N ASP A 354 -17.38 -7.20 6.72
CA ASP A 354 -16.92 -8.57 6.99
C ASP A 354 -16.31 -8.73 8.40
N GLY A 355 -16.46 -7.71 9.25
CA GLY A 355 -15.91 -7.65 10.59
C GLY A 355 -14.40 -7.43 10.67
N LEU A 356 -13.72 -7.20 9.53
CA LEU A 356 -12.26 -7.06 9.43
C LEU A 356 -11.83 -5.90 8.54
N HIS A 357 -12.34 -5.85 7.29
CA HIS A 357 -11.93 -4.87 6.31
C HIS A 357 -12.91 -3.70 6.26
N PRO A 358 -12.38 -2.46 6.23
CA PRO A 358 -13.22 -1.29 6.06
C PRO A 358 -13.98 -1.30 4.72
N SER A 359 -15.20 -0.77 4.74
CA SER A 359 -15.94 -0.41 3.53
C SER A 359 -15.19 0.69 2.75
N PRO A 360 -15.55 0.98 1.50
CA PRO A 360 -15.00 2.12 0.78
C PRO A 360 -15.14 3.44 1.56
N ALA A 361 -16.27 3.67 2.22
CA ALA A 361 -16.50 4.82 3.09
C ALA A 361 -15.61 4.78 4.35
N GLY A 362 -15.43 3.61 4.96
CA GLY A 362 -14.54 3.39 6.09
C GLY A 362 -13.09 3.73 5.78
N TYR A 363 -12.58 3.41 4.57
CA TYR A 363 -11.25 3.81 4.15
C TYR A 363 -11.10 5.34 4.02
N LEU A 364 -12.09 6.02 3.46
CA LEU A 364 -12.08 7.50 3.38
C LEU A 364 -12.16 8.15 4.76
N LEU A 365 -12.96 7.59 5.66
CA LEU A 365 -13.03 8.03 7.06
C LEU A 365 -11.69 7.86 7.79
N MET A 366 -10.98 6.74 7.56
CA MET A 366 -9.63 6.56 8.08
C MET A 366 -8.66 7.62 7.56
N ALA A 367 -8.73 7.96 6.27
CA ALA A 367 -7.89 8.98 5.66
C ALA A 367 -8.15 10.37 6.25
N GLU A 368 -9.42 10.74 6.42
CA GLU A 368 -9.85 12.00 7.04
C GLU A 368 -9.35 12.12 8.47
N ARG A 369 -9.59 11.10 9.31
CA ARG A 369 -9.17 11.10 10.71
C ARG A 369 -7.65 11.09 10.85
N PHE A 370 -6.94 10.36 9.97
CA PHE A 370 -5.48 10.40 9.91
C PHE A 370 -4.99 11.80 9.62
N ALA A 371 -5.52 12.47 8.59
CA ALA A 371 -5.14 13.82 8.21
C ALA A 371 -5.47 14.86 9.30
N ALA A 372 -6.56 14.67 10.04
CA ALA A 372 -6.97 15.55 11.14
C ALA A 372 -6.20 15.31 12.46
N SER A 373 -5.40 14.23 12.54
CA SER A 373 -4.71 13.87 13.79
C SER A 373 -3.62 14.87 14.18
N PRO A 374 -3.63 15.41 15.42
CA PRO A 374 -2.55 16.28 15.91
C PRO A 374 -1.18 15.59 15.95
N VAL A 375 -1.15 14.26 16.16
CA VAL A 375 0.08 13.47 16.16
C VAL A 375 0.65 13.39 14.74
N VAL A 376 -0.20 13.22 13.74
CA VAL A 376 0.20 13.22 12.32
C VAL A 376 0.75 14.58 11.93
N ALA A 377 0.13 15.67 12.35
CA ALA A 377 0.64 17.03 12.11
C ALA A 377 2.04 17.24 12.73
N GLN A 378 2.27 16.74 13.95
CA GLN A 378 3.59 16.80 14.59
C GLN A 378 4.63 15.93 13.86
N TRP A 379 4.25 14.74 13.42
CA TRP A 379 5.09 13.82 12.67
C TRP A 379 5.56 14.45 11.35
N ILE A 380 4.66 15.09 10.58
CA ILE A 380 5.00 15.81 9.35
C ILE A 380 5.89 17.03 9.65
N SER A 381 5.54 17.84 10.65
CA SER A 381 6.32 19.02 11.04
C SER A 381 7.76 18.66 11.43
N ARG A 382 7.98 17.49 12.00
CA ARG A 382 9.31 17.00 12.37
C ARG A 382 10.20 16.78 11.15
N ALA A 383 9.67 16.28 10.02
CA ALA A 383 10.40 16.13 8.77
C ALA A 383 10.79 17.49 8.17
N SER A 384 9.83 18.43 8.13
CA SER A 384 10.03 19.76 7.57
C SER A 384 11.12 20.56 8.32
N SER A 385 11.25 20.36 9.64
CA SER A 385 12.27 21.02 10.45
C SER A 385 13.69 20.45 10.24
N GLY A 386 13.83 19.23 9.74
CA GLY A 386 15.12 18.58 9.43
C GLY A 386 15.73 19.00 8.08
N GLN A 387 14.97 19.58 7.17
CA GLN A 387 15.44 20.00 5.84
C GLN A 387 16.34 21.25 5.85
N THR A 388 16.56 21.90 6.99
CA THR A 388 17.43 23.08 7.09
C THR A 388 18.93 22.77 7.15
N ASN A 389 19.35 21.49 7.01
CA ASN A 389 20.77 21.12 6.97
C ASN A 389 21.16 20.58 5.57
N PRO A 390 21.92 21.33 4.74
CA PRO A 390 22.33 20.87 3.43
C PRO A 390 23.56 19.95 3.55
N VAL A 391 23.34 18.66 3.86
CA VAL A 391 24.36 17.62 3.70
C VAL A 391 23.72 16.36 3.11
N HIS A 392 23.39 16.42 1.84
CA HIS A 392 23.23 15.20 1.06
C HIS A 392 24.12 15.30 -0.18
N GLY A 393 25.38 14.86 -0.01
CA GLY A 393 26.25 14.52 -1.11
C GLY A 393 25.65 13.37 -1.91
N ALA A 394 25.49 13.58 -3.22
CA ALA A 394 25.01 12.63 -4.19
C ALA A 394 25.66 11.23 -4.00
N ARG A 395 24.90 10.25 -3.49
CA ARG A 395 25.27 8.84 -3.62
C ARG A 395 24.99 8.43 -5.07
N LYS A 396 26.08 8.22 -5.82
CA LYS A 396 26.04 7.61 -7.14
C LYS A 396 25.42 6.22 -7.01
N VAL A 397 24.26 6.03 -7.63
CA VAL A 397 23.75 4.70 -7.94
C VAL A 397 24.71 4.06 -8.92
N SER A 398 25.51 3.09 -8.48
CA SER A 398 26.28 2.22 -9.37
C SER A 398 25.32 1.29 -10.08
N ALA A 399 25.12 1.53 -11.37
CA ALA A 399 24.55 0.54 -12.26
C ALA A 399 25.49 -0.66 -12.30
N HIS A 400 25.06 -1.79 -11.78
CA HIS A 400 25.69 -3.07 -12.10
C HIS A 400 24.86 -3.71 -13.22
N ILE A 401 25.57 -3.90 -14.31
CA ILE A 401 25.26 -4.61 -15.56
C ILE A 401 24.82 -6.05 -15.31
#